data_b91be9740c9af44bf89974b2f74bd95e
#
_entry.id   b91be9740c9af44bf89974b2f74bd95e
#
_cell.length_a   1.000
_cell.length_b   1.000
_cell.length_c   1.000
_cell.angle_alpha   90.00
_cell.angle_beta   90.00
_cell.angle_gamma   90.00
#
_symmetry.space_group_name_H-M   'P 1'
#
loop_
_entity.id
_entity.type
_entity.pdbx_description
1 polymer ?
#
loop_
_entity_poly.entity_id
_entity_poly.type
_entity_poly.pdbx_seq_one_letter_code
_entity_poly.pdbx_strand_id
1 'polypeptide(L)'
;GVQDIILHPEFNSNSFNNDIALLKLSTNITMTKYVQPVCLWTMDSNQEMIVGKNGTIVGFGLNEHDVVSDQLKQALVGVVDALTCIKSDRAAFGPVLTSEMFCGKGRTGVGACNGDSGGGMFFEVGGKWFVRGLVSFTPLRGNTGTFSTYYPVVYTNTDAYLDWILETMEP
;
A
#
# COMPACT_ATOMS: atom_id res chain seq x y z
N GLY A 1 22.58 1.65 -2.78
CA GLY A 1 22.35 0.23 -2.49
C GLY A 1 21.61 0.04 -1.17
N VAL A 2 21.17 -1.19 -0.91
CA VAL A 2 20.52 -1.59 0.34
C VAL A 2 21.55 -2.30 1.23
N GLN A 3 21.65 -1.87 2.48
CA GLN A 3 22.54 -2.48 3.47
C GLN A 3 21.83 -3.63 4.19
N ASP A 4 20.57 -3.41 4.61
CA ASP A 4 19.76 -4.37 5.35
C ASP A 4 18.32 -4.36 4.87
N ILE A 5 17.68 -5.52 4.97
CA ILE A 5 16.23 -5.69 4.78
C ILE A 5 15.67 -6.18 6.11
N ILE A 6 14.83 -5.36 6.72
CA ILE A 6 14.26 -5.64 8.05
C ILE A 6 12.79 -5.97 7.86
N LEU A 7 12.46 -7.26 7.92
CA LEU A 7 11.08 -7.73 7.86
C LEU A 7 10.40 -7.53 9.21
N HIS A 8 9.10 -7.27 9.17
CA HIS A 8 8.34 -7.30 10.42
C HIS A 8 8.42 -8.71 11.04
N PRO A 9 8.74 -8.84 12.34
CA PRO A 9 9.00 -10.15 12.96
C PRO A 9 7.78 -11.08 12.96
N GLU A 10 6.58 -10.51 12.86
CA GLU A 10 5.32 -11.27 12.86
C GLU A 10 4.66 -11.33 11.46
N PHE A 11 5.43 -11.11 10.40
CA PHE A 11 4.91 -11.27 9.04
C PHE A 11 4.43 -12.70 8.81
N ASN A 12 3.22 -12.83 8.26
CA ASN A 12 2.62 -14.13 7.94
C ASN A 12 2.27 -14.17 6.45
N SER A 13 2.95 -15.02 5.70
CA SER A 13 2.77 -15.15 4.24
C SER A 13 1.44 -15.79 3.84
N ASN A 14 0.75 -16.47 4.75
CA ASN A 14 -0.54 -17.10 4.45
C ASN A 14 -1.71 -16.11 4.58
N SER A 15 -1.64 -15.21 5.55
CA SER A 15 -2.69 -14.23 5.83
C SER A 15 -2.32 -12.82 5.39
N PHE A 16 -1.06 -12.58 5.00
CA PHE A 16 -0.46 -11.28 4.73
C PHE A 16 -0.54 -10.30 5.91
N ASN A 17 -0.70 -10.80 7.12
CA ASN A 17 -0.61 -9.97 8.31
C ASN A 17 0.81 -9.42 8.45
N ASN A 18 0.90 -8.17 8.89
CA ASN A 18 2.18 -7.47 9.10
C ASN A 18 3.06 -7.42 7.84
N ASP A 19 2.43 -7.21 6.68
CA ASP A 19 3.11 -7.12 5.38
C ASP A 19 3.80 -5.78 5.22
N ILE A 20 4.91 -5.63 5.93
CA ILE A 20 5.73 -4.42 5.94
C ILE A 20 7.19 -4.78 6.22
N ALA A 21 8.10 -4.07 5.56
CA ALA A 21 9.53 -4.19 5.76
C ALA A 21 10.19 -2.81 5.68
N LEU A 22 11.34 -2.67 6.30
CA LEU A 22 12.20 -1.50 6.18
C LEU A 22 13.47 -1.86 5.41
N LEU A 23 13.86 -0.99 4.51
CA LEU A 23 15.11 -1.10 3.78
C LEU A 23 16.10 -0.08 4.33
N LYS A 24 17.16 -0.56 4.98
CA LYS A 24 18.26 0.31 5.39
C LYS A 24 19.21 0.52 4.21
N LEU A 25 19.40 1.76 3.85
CA LEU A 25 20.28 2.10 2.73
C LEU A 25 21.75 2.08 3.14
N SER A 26 22.63 1.68 2.23
CA SER A 26 24.06 1.66 2.46
C SER A 26 24.71 3.04 2.44
N THR A 27 24.03 4.03 1.87
CA THR A 27 24.47 5.43 1.81
C THR A 27 23.29 6.35 2.05
N ASN A 28 23.57 7.52 2.60
CA ASN A 28 22.53 8.55 2.78
C ASN A 28 22.02 9.05 1.43
N ILE A 29 20.72 9.34 1.38
CA ILE A 29 20.11 9.99 0.24
C ILE A 29 20.42 11.49 0.31
N THR A 30 20.90 12.07 -0.79
CA THR A 30 21.03 13.51 -0.92
C THR A 30 19.66 14.12 -1.24
N MET A 31 19.13 14.92 -0.33
CA MET A 31 17.85 15.61 -0.54
C MET A 31 18.02 16.72 -1.57
N THR A 32 17.06 16.81 -2.47
CA THR A 32 16.99 17.86 -3.51
C THR A 32 15.55 18.36 -3.63
N LYS A 33 15.31 19.32 -4.51
CA LYS A 33 13.95 19.76 -4.82
C LYS A 33 13.04 18.61 -5.28
N TYR A 34 13.61 17.57 -5.90
CA TYR A 34 12.87 16.45 -6.48
C TYR A 34 12.95 15.15 -5.65
N VAL A 35 13.83 15.11 -4.65
CA VAL A 35 14.05 13.95 -3.80
C VAL A 35 13.88 14.38 -2.35
N GLN A 36 12.72 14.09 -1.78
CA GLN A 36 12.33 14.48 -0.44
C GLN A 36 11.73 13.29 0.31
N PRO A 37 11.89 13.21 1.63
CA PRO A 37 11.21 12.19 2.42
C PRO A 37 9.71 12.48 2.45
N VAL A 38 8.91 11.42 2.32
CA VAL A 38 7.47 11.51 2.60
C VAL A 38 7.24 11.58 4.12
N CYS A 39 6.17 12.23 4.53
CA CYS A 39 5.78 12.25 5.94
C CYS A 39 5.15 10.91 6.35
N LEU A 40 5.49 10.43 7.55
CA LEU A 40 4.75 9.36 8.19
C LEU A 40 3.39 9.90 8.68
N TRP A 41 2.39 9.01 8.73
CA TRP A 41 1.06 9.39 9.20
C TRP A 41 1.09 9.62 10.71
N THR A 42 0.99 10.87 11.11
CA THR A 42 0.98 11.31 12.51
C THR A 42 -0.33 11.99 12.92
N MET A 43 -1.31 11.95 12.02
CA MET A 43 -2.64 12.50 12.24
C MET A 43 -3.57 11.46 12.87
N ASP A 44 -4.87 11.73 12.91
CA ASP A 44 -5.86 10.82 13.47
C ASP A 44 -5.78 9.44 12.82
N SER A 45 -5.60 8.40 13.63
CA SER A 45 -5.47 7.01 13.21
C SER A 45 -6.80 6.34 12.85
N ASN A 46 -7.94 6.99 13.10
CA ASN A 46 -9.24 6.44 12.76
C ASN A 46 -9.35 6.24 11.24
N GLN A 47 -9.53 4.99 10.81
CA GLN A 47 -9.68 4.67 9.39
C GLN A 47 -10.87 5.36 8.73
N GLU A 48 -11.93 5.64 9.46
CA GLU A 48 -13.09 6.36 8.94
C GLU A 48 -12.74 7.75 8.42
N MET A 49 -11.64 8.33 8.89
CA MET A 49 -11.16 9.61 8.40
C MET A 49 -10.68 9.57 6.95
N ILE A 50 -10.30 8.40 6.44
CA ILE A 50 -9.84 8.22 5.05
C ILE A 50 -10.86 7.50 4.17
N VAL A 51 -11.85 6.82 4.75
CA VAL A 51 -12.92 6.16 3.99
C VAL A 51 -13.67 7.18 3.13
N GLY A 52 -13.86 6.86 1.86
CA GLY A 52 -14.48 7.74 0.88
C GLY A 52 -13.54 8.80 0.28
N LYS A 53 -12.31 8.91 0.77
CA LYS A 53 -11.29 9.81 0.21
C LYS A 53 -10.42 9.08 -0.81
N ASN A 54 -9.84 9.83 -1.74
CA ASN A 54 -8.92 9.31 -2.73
C ASN A 54 -7.47 9.44 -2.24
N GLY A 55 -6.76 8.31 -2.22
CA GLY A 55 -5.30 8.31 -2.12
C GLY A 55 -4.68 8.20 -3.51
N THR A 56 -3.43 8.58 -3.62
CA THR A 56 -2.63 8.46 -4.84
C THR A 56 -1.68 7.28 -4.71
N ILE A 57 -1.70 6.38 -5.68
CA ILE A 57 -0.71 5.31 -5.82
C ILE A 57 0.18 5.60 -7.02
N VAL A 58 1.42 5.13 -6.95
CA VAL A 58 2.40 5.26 -8.05
C VAL A 58 3.14 3.95 -8.23
N GLY A 59 3.50 3.63 -9.46
CA GLY A 59 4.24 2.39 -9.71
C GLY A 59 4.56 2.16 -11.18
N PHE A 60 5.39 1.14 -11.39
CA PHE A 60 5.77 0.59 -12.69
C PHE A 60 5.12 -0.77 -12.95
N GLY A 61 4.07 -1.12 -12.20
CA GLY A 61 3.38 -2.40 -12.33
C GLY A 61 2.76 -2.64 -13.70
N LEU A 62 2.13 -3.79 -13.85
CA LEU A 62 1.52 -4.18 -15.12
C LEU A 62 0.45 -3.19 -15.55
N ASN A 63 0.48 -2.81 -16.83
CA ASN A 63 -0.55 -2.01 -17.46
C ASN A 63 -1.76 -2.88 -17.88
N GLU A 64 -2.72 -2.27 -18.57
CA GLU A 64 -3.92 -2.93 -19.07
C GLU A 64 -3.67 -4.05 -20.09
N HIS A 65 -2.44 -4.14 -20.63
CA HIS A 65 -1.99 -5.18 -21.55
C HIS A 65 -1.11 -6.25 -20.89
N ASP A 66 -1.06 -6.27 -19.54
CA ASP A 66 -0.20 -7.17 -18.75
C ASP A 66 1.30 -7.02 -19.05
N VAL A 67 1.73 -5.82 -19.44
CA VAL A 67 3.13 -5.46 -19.72
C VAL A 67 3.62 -4.51 -18.65
N VAL A 68 4.82 -4.76 -18.12
CA VAL A 68 5.48 -3.86 -17.17
C VAL A 68 5.65 -2.48 -17.80
N SER A 69 5.26 -1.45 -17.09
CA SER A 69 5.39 -0.07 -17.56
C SER A 69 6.85 0.38 -17.49
N ASP A 70 7.34 0.95 -18.58
CA ASP A 70 8.65 1.63 -18.63
C ASP A 70 8.59 3.08 -18.13
N GLN A 71 7.37 3.58 -17.90
CA GLN A 71 7.11 4.89 -17.34
C GLN A 71 6.39 4.77 -16.01
N LEU A 72 6.79 5.62 -15.05
CA LEU A 72 6.09 5.71 -13.78
C LEU A 72 4.66 6.19 -14.00
N LYS A 73 3.71 5.41 -13.50
CA LYS A 73 2.27 5.71 -13.56
C LYS A 73 1.77 6.15 -12.19
N GLN A 74 0.69 6.92 -12.19
CA GLN A 74 -0.07 7.25 -10.99
C GLN A 74 -1.55 7.04 -11.20
N ALA A 75 -2.26 6.74 -10.12
CA ALA A 75 -3.70 6.59 -10.13
C ALA A 75 -4.32 7.06 -8.82
N LEU A 76 -5.56 7.54 -8.89
CA LEU A 76 -6.37 7.81 -7.71
C LEU A 76 -7.15 6.56 -7.34
N VAL A 77 -7.11 6.23 -6.05
CA VAL A 77 -7.79 5.05 -5.50
C VAL A 77 -8.61 5.50 -4.30
N GLY A 78 -9.91 5.23 -4.34
CA GLY A 78 -10.82 5.53 -3.25
C GLY A 78 -10.71 4.51 -2.12
N VAL A 79 -10.57 4.96 -0.89
CA VAL A 79 -10.62 4.08 0.28
C VAL A 79 -12.06 3.65 0.52
N VAL A 80 -12.28 2.35 0.65
CA VAL A 80 -13.59 1.76 0.93
C VAL A 80 -13.62 1.18 2.34
N ASP A 81 -14.81 1.18 2.97
CA ASP A 81 -14.96 0.58 4.29
C ASP A 81 -14.75 -0.94 4.26
N ALA A 82 -14.40 -1.50 5.43
CA ALA A 82 -14.08 -2.92 5.55
C ALA A 82 -15.26 -3.81 5.15
N LEU A 83 -16.48 -3.43 5.50
CA LEU A 83 -17.66 -4.23 5.20
C LEU A 83 -17.93 -4.28 3.69
N THR A 84 -17.79 -3.15 3.00
CA THR A 84 -17.90 -3.08 1.53
C THR A 84 -16.84 -3.95 0.87
N CYS A 85 -15.60 -3.89 1.37
CA CYS A 85 -14.52 -4.73 0.88
C CYS A 85 -14.82 -6.22 1.03
N ILE A 86 -15.23 -6.66 2.21
CA ILE A 86 -15.57 -8.06 2.50
C ILE A 86 -16.75 -8.52 1.63
N LYS A 87 -17.76 -7.68 1.44
CA LYS A 87 -18.91 -8.02 0.60
C LYS A 87 -18.58 -8.24 -0.86
N SER A 88 -17.50 -7.64 -1.35
CA SER A 88 -17.05 -7.82 -2.75
C SER A 88 -16.58 -9.24 -3.03
N ASP A 89 -15.93 -9.88 -2.06
CA ASP A 89 -15.55 -11.30 -2.07
C ASP A 89 -15.32 -11.79 -0.64
N ARG A 90 -16.35 -12.41 -0.06
CA ARG A 90 -16.30 -12.88 1.33
C ARG A 90 -15.27 -13.97 1.56
N ALA A 91 -15.08 -14.83 0.58
CA ALA A 91 -14.13 -15.94 0.70
C ALA A 91 -12.68 -15.44 0.69
N ALA A 92 -12.39 -14.42 -0.11
CA ALA A 92 -11.05 -13.85 -0.22
C ALA A 92 -10.70 -12.92 0.95
N PHE A 93 -11.60 -12.00 1.31
CA PHE A 93 -11.30 -10.94 2.28
C PHE A 93 -11.72 -11.26 3.71
N GLY A 94 -12.83 -11.99 3.90
CA GLY A 94 -13.38 -12.27 5.21
C GLY A 94 -12.38 -12.90 6.18
N PRO A 95 -11.64 -13.96 5.80
CA PRO A 95 -10.70 -14.62 6.70
C PRO A 95 -9.42 -13.82 7.01
N VAL A 96 -9.04 -12.83 6.20
CA VAL A 96 -7.71 -12.22 6.26
C VAL A 96 -7.71 -10.73 6.58
N LEU A 97 -8.81 -10.02 6.32
CA LEU A 97 -8.87 -8.57 6.55
C LEU A 97 -8.89 -8.26 8.05
N THR A 98 -7.93 -7.43 8.48
CA THR A 98 -7.79 -7.01 9.88
C THR A 98 -7.86 -5.48 10.01
N SER A 99 -7.89 -4.96 11.24
CA SER A 99 -7.84 -3.52 11.51
C SER A 99 -6.51 -2.87 11.11
N GLU A 100 -5.48 -3.66 10.88
CA GLU A 100 -4.16 -3.21 10.43
C GLU A 100 -4.04 -3.14 8.92
N MET A 101 -5.15 -3.31 8.23
CA MET A 101 -5.30 -3.25 6.78
C MET A 101 -6.46 -2.33 6.42
N PHE A 102 -6.45 -1.82 5.21
CA PHE A 102 -7.63 -1.19 4.60
C PHE A 102 -7.70 -1.52 3.11
N CYS A 103 -8.88 -1.29 2.54
CA CYS A 103 -9.13 -1.57 1.13
C CYS A 103 -9.24 -0.28 0.33
N GLY A 104 -8.74 -0.32 -0.89
CA GLY A 104 -8.93 0.75 -1.85
C GLY A 104 -9.39 0.21 -3.19
N LYS A 105 -10.22 0.99 -3.88
CA LYS A 105 -10.73 0.65 -5.20
C LYS A 105 -10.68 1.87 -6.10
N GLY A 106 -10.01 1.73 -7.25
CA GLY A 106 -10.03 2.72 -8.31
C GLY A 106 -11.24 2.53 -9.24
N ARG A 107 -11.25 3.25 -10.34
CA ARG A 107 -12.20 3.00 -11.44
C ARG A 107 -11.96 1.60 -12.00
N THR A 108 -12.98 1.02 -12.65
CA THR A 108 -12.82 -0.25 -13.36
C THR A 108 -11.63 -0.21 -14.32
N GLY A 109 -10.72 -1.16 -14.18
CA GLY A 109 -9.48 -1.22 -14.95
C GLY A 109 -8.35 -0.32 -14.45
N VAL A 110 -8.54 0.41 -13.34
CA VAL A 110 -7.54 1.29 -12.74
C VAL A 110 -7.29 0.88 -11.29
N GLY A 111 -6.04 0.67 -10.93
CA GLY A 111 -5.63 0.29 -9.59
C GLY A 111 -4.23 -0.31 -9.56
N ALA A 112 -3.78 -0.72 -8.39
CA ALA A 112 -2.52 -1.42 -8.26
C ALA A 112 -2.56 -2.78 -8.97
N CYS A 113 -1.44 -3.16 -9.56
CA CYS A 113 -1.28 -4.44 -10.25
C CYS A 113 0.04 -5.10 -9.84
N ASN A 114 0.33 -6.28 -10.42
CA ASN A 114 1.60 -6.96 -10.19
C ASN A 114 2.78 -6.03 -10.49
N GLY A 115 3.72 -5.97 -9.57
CA GLY A 115 4.86 -5.05 -9.63
C GLY A 115 4.65 -3.73 -8.89
N ASP A 116 3.44 -3.44 -8.44
CA ASP A 116 3.13 -2.27 -7.59
C ASP A 116 3.19 -2.62 -6.09
N SER A 117 3.27 -3.90 -5.73
CA SER A 117 3.32 -4.37 -4.34
C SER A 117 4.45 -3.70 -3.55
N GLY A 118 4.15 -3.28 -2.32
CA GLY A 118 5.05 -2.53 -1.47
C GLY A 118 5.08 -1.03 -1.76
N GLY A 119 4.51 -0.58 -2.88
CA GLY A 119 4.36 0.83 -3.19
C GLY A 119 3.37 1.52 -2.27
N GLY A 120 3.61 2.81 -2.01
CA GLY A 120 2.78 3.58 -1.09
C GLY A 120 1.47 4.05 -1.69
N MET A 121 0.47 4.21 -0.83
CA MET A 121 -0.68 5.06 -1.06
C MET A 121 -0.50 6.34 -0.25
N PHE A 122 -0.60 7.47 -0.91
CA PHE A 122 -0.26 8.78 -0.39
C PHE A 122 -1.47 9.71 -0.35
N PHE A 123 -1.51 10.54 0.69
CA PHE A 123 -2.49 11.62 0.81
C PHE A 123 -1.77 12.94 0.97
N GLU A 124 -2.24 13.97 0.28
CA GLU A 124 -1.76 15.34 0.46
C GLU A 124 -2.63 16.05 1.50
N VAL A 125 -2.00 16.54 2.56
CA VAL A 125 -2.66 17.27 3.64
C VAL A 125 -1.83 18.49 3.99
N GLY A 126 -2.42 19.67 3.88
CA GLY A 126 -1.72 20.93 4.19
C GLY A 126 -0.48 21.17 3.34
N GLY A 127 -0.47 20.73 2.10
CA GLY A 127 0.65 20.90 1.18
C GLY A 127 1.78 19.89 1.37
N LYS A 128 1.59 18.87 2.24
CA LYS A 128 2.56 17.81 2.50
C LYS A 128 2.00 16.46 2.11
N TRP A 129 2.86 15.57 1.61
CA TRP A 129 2.50 14.21 1.27
C TRP A 129 2.79 13.25 2.43
N PHE A 130 1.79 12.43 2.75
CA PHE A 130 1.86 11.42 3.80
C PHE A 130 1.66 10.03 3.21
N VAL A 131 2.48 9.07 3.61
CA VAL A 131 2.22 7.66 3.31
C VAL A 131 1.22 7.13 4.33
N ARG A 132 0.17 6.46 3.84
CA ARG A 132 -0.89 5.89 4.69
C ARG A 132 -1.07 4.40 4.49
N GLY A 133 -0.75 3.89 3.31
CA GLY A 133 -0.89 2.48 2.99
C GLY A 133 0.24 1.97 2.12
N LEU A 134 0.45 0.65 2.15
CA LEU A 134 1.35 -0.06 1.26
C LEU A 134 0.57 -1.13 0.52
N VAL A 135 0.73 -1.19 -0.80
CA VAL A 135 0.07 -2.21 -1.63
C VAL A 135 0.46 -3.60 -1.14
N SER A 136 -0.52 -4.40 -0.74
CA SER A 136 -0.30 -5.74 -0.21
C SER A 136 -0.85 -6.81 -1.15
N PHE A 137 -2.17 -6.99 -1.22
CA PHE A 137 -2.74 -8.06 -2.03
C PHE A 137 -4.16 -7.74 -2.54
N THR A 138 -4.60 -8.53 -3.52
CA THR A 138 -5.97 -8.60 -4.00
C THR A 138 -6.21 -9.98 -4.61
N PRO A 139 -7.46 -10.43 -4.78
CA PRO A 139 -7.75 -11.65 -5.52
C PRO A 139 -7.17 -11.59 -6.94
N LEU A 140 -6.57 -12.69 -7.36
CA LEU A 140 -5.97 -12.81 -8.68
C LEU A 140 -7.06 -12.95 -9.76
N ARG A 141 -6.75 -12.46 -10.97
CA ARG A 141 -7.62 -12.59 -12.13
C ARG A 141 -7.55 -14.02 -12.68
N GLY A 142 -8.55 -14.85 -12.32
CA GLY A 142 -8.61 -16.26 -12.72
C GLY A 142 -7.32 -17.01 -12.34
N ASN A 143 -6.78 -17.80 -13.26
CA ASN A 143 -5.55 -18.58 -13.07
C ASN A 143 -4.29 -17.89 -13.63
N THR A 144 -4.36 -16.59 -13.90
CA THR A 144 -3.27 -15.85 -14.57
C THR A 144 -2.12 -15.45 -13.63
N GLY A 145 -2.33 -15.46 -12.31
CA GLY A 145 -1.38 -14.90 -11.35
C GLY A 145 -1.33 -13.37 -11.37
N THR A 146 -2.22 -12.72 -12.11
CA THR A 146 -2.28 -11.27 -12.27
C THR A 146 -3.36 -10.69 -11.36
N PHE A 147 -3.09 -9.53 -10.75
CA PHE A 147 -4.05 -8.80 -9.92
C PHE A 147 -5.32 -8.49 -10.73
N SER A 148 -6.46 -8.64 -10.08
CA SER A 148 -7.75 -8.27 -10.66
C SER A 148 -8.06 -6.81 -10.34
N THR A 149 -8.27 -6.00 -11.37
CA THR A 149 -8.73 -4.61 -11.20
C THR A 149 -10.23 -4.51 -10.89
N TYR A 150 -10.93 -5.63 -10.89
CA TYR A 150 -12.35 -5.71 -10.53
C TYR A 150 -12.57 -5.63 -9.02
N TYR A 151 -11.69 -6.28 -8.24
CA TYR A 151 -11.78 -6.30 -6.77
C TYR A 151 -11.01 -5.16 -6.13
N PRO A 152 -11.38 -4.75 -4.91
CA PRO A 152 -10.54 -3.87 -4.11
C PRO A 152 -9.16 -4.47 -3.88
N VAL A 153 -8.17 -3.61 -3.71
CA VAL A 153 -6.81 -3.99 -3.28
C VAL A 153 -6.69 -3.74 -1.78
N VAL A 154 -6.06 -4.66 -1.08
CA VAL A 154 -5.75 -4.51 0.35
C VAL A 154 -4.41 -3.82 0.51
N TYR A 155 -4.38 -2.85 1.39
CA TYR A 155 -3.20 -2.06 1.76
C TYR A 155 -2.85 -2.33 3.22
N THR A 156 -1.55 -2.48 3.49
CA THR A 156 -1.05 -2.45 4.86
C THR A 156 -1.22 -1.04 5.40
N ASN A 157 -1.89 -0.90 6.54
CA ASN A 157 -2.14 0.37 7.21
C ASN A 157 -0.87 0.82 7.93
N THR A 158 -0.10 1.76 7.36
CA THR A 158 1.18 2.20 7.92
C THR A 158 1.05 2.84 9.28
N ASP A 159 -0.08 3.45 9.58
CA ASP A 159 -0.34 4.06 10.89
C ASP A 159 -0.30 3.03 12.03
N ALA A 160 -0.77 1.81 11.78
CA ALA A 160 -0.71 0.71 12.75
C ALA A 160 0.72 0.28 13.11
N TYR A 161 1.70 0.64 12.29
CA TYR A 161 3.11 0.25 12.43
C TYR A 161 4.04 1.42 12.76
N LEU A 162 3.49 2.58 13.10
CA LEU A 162 4.29 3.78 13.35
C LEU A 162 5.34 3.55 14.45
N ASP A 163 4.93 2.93 15.55
CA ASP A 163 5.84 2.65 16.67
C ASP A 163 6.96 1.69 16.24
N TRP A 164 6.60 0.61 15.55
CA TRP A 164 7.59 -0.34 15.04
C TRP A 164 8.58 0.33 14.07
N ILE A 165 8.10 1.20 13.18
CA ILE A 165 8.94 1.95 12.23
C ILE A 165 9.93 2.81 13.01
N LEU A 166 9.45 3.62 13.95
CA LEU A 166 10.27 4.55 14.70
C LEU A 166 11.30 3.82 15.58
N GLU A 167 10.90 2.77 16.28
CA GLU A 167 11.80 1.95 17.11
C GLU A 167 12.88 1.25 16.26
N THR A 168 12.52 0.76 15.08
CA THR A 168 13.45 0.07 14.17
C THR A 168 14.45 1.05 13.53
N MET A 169 14.05 2.31 13.34
CA MET A 169 14.91 3.37 12.79
C MET A 169 15.87 3.96 13.81
N GLU A 170 15.66 3.72 15.10
CA GLU A 170 16.61 4.17 16.13
C GLU A 170 17.96 3.47 15.98
N PRO A 171 19.09 4.21 16.15
CA PRO A 171 20.42 3.64 16.02
C PRO A 171 20.77 2.67 17.14
#